data_d179df0e124c985b4691b993f3381437
#
_entry.id   d179df0e124c985b4691b993f3381437
#
_cell.length_a   1.000
_cell.length_b   1.000
_cell.length_c   1.000
_cell.angle_alpha   90.00
_cell.angle_beta   90.00
_cell.angle_gamma   90.00
#
_symmetry.space_group_name_H-M   'P 1'
#
loop_
_entity.id
_entity.type
_entity.pdbx_description
1 polymer ?
#
loop_
_entity_poly.entity_id
_entity_poly.type
_entity_poly.pdbx_seq_one_letter_code
_entity_poly.pdbx_strand_id
1 'polypeptide(L)' 'MLVERGLRVMNVEVVGDAYAIASNYLRRTGAIPDTLGTNERLLQIIVRLFERGEFNKIRLANRAIAKFEADELV' A
#
# COMPACT_ATOMS: atom_id res chain seq x y z
N MET A 1 -22.55 -14.01 1.69
CA MET A 1 -21.41 -14.72 2.26
C MET A 1 -20.32 -15.01 1.27
N LEU A 2 -20.67 -15.68 0.18
CA LEU A 2 -19.68 -15.94 -0.86
C LEU A 2 -19.13 -14.65 -1.45
N VAL A 3 -20.00 -13.66 -1.59
CA VAL A 3 -19.59 -12.35 -2.11
C VAL A 3 -18.59 -11.69 -1.17
N GLU A 4 -18.82 -11.78 0.12
CA GLU A 4 -17.90 -11.24 1.11
C GLU A 4 -16.52 -11.88 1.02
N ARG A 5 -16.50 -13.20 0.89
CA ARG A 5 -15.23 -13.91 0.77
C ARG A 5 -14.48 -13.52 -0.49
N GLY A 6 -15.22 -13.37 -1.58
CA GLY A 6 -14.63 -12.93 -2.82
C GLY A 6 -14.03 -11.55 -2.72
N LEU A 7 -14.73 -10.65 -2.04
CA LEU A 7 -14.22 -9.30 -1.82
C LEU A 7 -12.96 -9.31 -0.96
N ARG A 8 -12.93 -10.13 0.07
CA ARG A 8 -11.74 -10.23 0.93
C ARG A 8 -10.53 -10.73 0.17
N VAL A 9 -10.72 -11.74 -0.68
CA VAL A 9 -9.64 -12.26 -1.49
C VAL A 9 -9.14 -11.19 -2.44
N MET A 10 -10.06 -10.46 -3.08
CA MET A 10 -9.70 -9.35 -3.96
C MET A 10 -8.96 -8.26 -3.21
N ASN A 11 -9.40 -7.96 -2.00
CA ASN A 11 -8.75 -6.96 -1.17
C ASN A 11 -7.29 -7.36 -0.88
N VAL A 12 -7.08 -8.61 -0.52
CA VAL A 12 -5.74 -9.10 -0.23
C VAL A 12 -4.85 -9.02 -1.47
N GLU A 13 -5.36 -9.40 -2.63
CA GLU A 13 -4.60 -9.33 -3.87
C GLU A 13 -4.23 -7.90 -4.23
N VAL A 14 -5.20 -7.01 -4.23
CA VAL A 14 -4.97 -5.62 -4.61
C VAL A 14 -4.04 -4.94 -3.62
N VAL A 15 -4.27 -5.12 -2.34
CA VAL A 15 -3.44 -4.54 -1.30
C VAL A 15 -2.02 -5.11 -1.37
N GLY A 16 -1.90 -6.41 -1.56
CA GLY A 16 -0.59 -7.06 -1.68
C GLY A 16 0.19 -6.57 -2.88
N ASP A 17 -0.48 -6.44 -4.03
CA ASP A 17 0.16 -5.95 -5.24
C ASP A 17 0.59 -4.49 -5.09
N ALA A 18 -0.28 -3.67 -4.52
CA ALA A 18 0.03 -2.27 -4.28
C ALA A 18 1.22 -2.13 -3.32
N TYR A 19 1.24 -2.94 -2.28
CA TYR A 19 2.34 -2.95 -1.33
C TYR A 19 3.67 -3.32 -2.02
N ALA A 20 3.65 -4.34 -2.86
CA ALA A 20 4.85 -4.77 -3.59
C ALA A 20 5.35 -3.65 -4.50
N ILE A 21 4.46 -3.02 -5.24
CA ILE A 21 4.81 -1.93 -6.15
C ILE A 21 5.41 -0.77 -5.37
N ALA A 22 4.73 -0.34 -4.32
CA ALA A 22 5.16 0.80 -3.53
C ALA A 22 6.48 0.53 -2.80
N SER A 23 6.63 -0.63 -2.20
CA SER A 23 7.84 -0.96 -1.46
C SER A 23 9.05 -1.08 -2.38
N ASN A 24 8.87 -1.65 -3.58
CA ASN A 24 9.94 -1.74 -4.56
C ASN A 24 10.39 -0.37 -5.01
N TYR A 25 9.43 0.52 -5.27
CA TYR A 25 9.75 1.88 -5.68
C TYR A 25 10.55 2.61 -4.59
N LEU A 26 10.06 2.55 -3.36
CA LEU A 26 10.70 3.26 -2.25
C LEU A 26 12.09 2.71 -1.94
N ARG A 27 12.28 1.42 -2.08
CA ARG A 27 13.61 0.83 -1.89
C ARG A 27 14.58 1.24 -2.99
N ARG A 28 14.12 1.30 -4.24
CA ARG A 28 14.95 1.73 -5.35
C ARG A 28 15.43 3.16 -5.22
N THR A 29 14.56 4.02 -4.72
CA THR A 29 14.92 5.42 -4.52
C THR A 29 15.73 5.66 -3.26
N GLY A 30 15.89 4.64 -2.42
CA GLY A 30 16.55 4.78 -1.14
C GLY A 30 15.75 5.54 -0.12
N ALA A 31 14.46 5.71 -0.36
CA ALA A 31 13.60 6.50 0.51
C ALA A 31 13.29 5.80 1.83
N ILE A 32 13.38 4.47 1.85
CA ILE A 32 13.07 3.73 3.08
C ILE A 32 14.17 2.71 3.37
N PRO A 33 14.51 2.54 4.66
CA PRO A 33 15.30 1.39 5.08
C PRO A 33 14.41 0.15 5.07
N ASP A 34 15.03 -0.99 4.90
CA ASP A 34 14.28 -2.25 4.88
C ASP A 34 14.04 -2.72 6.32
N THR A 35 13.15 -2.04 7.02
CA THR A 35 12.81 -2.36 8.39
C THR A 35 11.33 -2.76 8.50
N LEU A 36 11.03 -3.57 9.50
CA LEU A 36 9.67 -4.04 9.74
C LEU A 36 8.72 -2.88 10.01
N GLY A 37 9.15 -1.93 10.85
CA GLY A 37 8.31 -0.78 11.19
C GLY A 37 7.93 0.06 9.98
N THR A 38 8.88 0.27 9.08
CA THR A 38 8.63 1.01 7.85
C THR A 38 7.64 0.27 6.95
N ASN A 39 7.81 -1.04 6.85
CA ASN A 39 6.92 -1.87 6.03
C ASN A 39 5.51 -1.87 6.58
N GLU A 40 5.34 -1.97 7.89
CA GLU A 40 4.03 -1.92 8.52
C GLU A 40 3.32 -0.59 8.26
N ARG A 41 4.06 0.50 8.36
CA ARG A 41 3.51 1.82 8.14
C ARG A 41 3.00 1.99 6.70
N LEU A 42 3.79 1.53 5.74
CA LEU A 42 3.39 1.57 4.34
C LEU A 42 2.14 0.74 4.12
N LEU A 43 2.10 -0.46 4.69
CA LEU A 43 0.95 -1.33 4.56
C LEU A 43 -0.31 -0.68 5.15
N GLN A 44 -0.19 -0.04 6.31
CA GLN A 44 -1.33 0.66 6.92
C GLN A 44 -1.87 1.76 6.01
N ILE A 45 -0.99 2.52 5.39
CA ILE A 45 -1.40 3.56 4.46
C ILE A 45 -2.18 2.97 3.30
N ILE A 46 -1.68 1.89 2.74
CA ILE A 46 -2.33 1.21 1.61
C ILE A 46 -3.71 0.70 2.01
N VAL A 47 -3.82 0.07 3.17
CA VAL A 47 -5.10 -0.45 3.65
C VAL A 47 -6.11 0.67 3.83
N ARG A 48 -5.70 1.78 4.42
CA ARG A 48 -6.59 2.93 4.61
C ARG A 48 -7.09 3.49 3.29
N LEU A 49 -6.21 3.63 2.32
CA LEU A 49 -6.60 4.13 1.00
C LEU A 49 -7.56 3.16 0.31
N PHE A 50 -7.31 1.87 0.46
CA PHE A 50 -8.21 0.86 -0.10
C PHE A 50 -9.59 0.96 0.52
N GLU A 51 -9.66 1.15 1.83
CA GLU A 51 -10.94 1.27 2.54
C GLU A 51 -11.72 2.51 2.12
N ARG A 52 -11.03 3.51 1.62
CA ARG A 52 -11.66 4.73 1.10
C ARG A 52 -12.20 4.58 -0.32
N GLY A 53 -11.95 3.44 -0.95
CA GLY A 53 -12.49 3.16 -2.27
C GLY A 53 -11.46 3.14 -3.39
N GLU A 54 -10.17 3.21 -3.08
CA GLU A 54 -9.15 3.14 -4.10
C GLU A 54 -8.83 1.67 -4.39
N PHE A 55 -9.42 1.15 -5.47
CA PHE A 55 -9.33 -0.27 -5.78
C PHE A 55 -8.35 -0.61 -6.90
N ASN A 56 -7.81 0.40 -7.57
CA ASN A 56 -6.81 0.17 -8.61
C ASN A 56 -5.43 0.05 -7.97
N LYS A 57 -4.76 -1.08 -8.19
CA LYS A 57 -3.49 -1.35 -7.51
C LYS A 57 -2.40 -0.34 -7.87
N ILE A 58 -2.37 0.13 -9.11
CA ILE A 58 -1.37 1.12 -9.54
C ILE A 58 -1.62 2.46 -8.86
N ARG A 59 -2.87 2.92 -8.88
CA ARG A 59 -3.24 4.16 -8.21
C ARG A 59 -3.04 4.08 -6.71
N LEU A 60 -3.42 2.95 -6.15
CA LEU A 60 -3.28 2.70 -4.73
C LEU A 60 -1.81 2.81 -4.32
N ALA A 61 -0.92 2.16 -5.08
CA ALA A 61 0.51 2.24 -4.83
C ALA A 61 1.04 3.66 -4.96
N ASN A 62 0.64 4.37 -6.02
CA ASN A 62 1.11 5.73 -6.24
C ASN A 62 0.67 6.68 -5.14
N ARG A 63 -0.57 6.56 -4.71
CA ARG A 63 -1.08 7.39 -3.62
C ARG A 63 -0.40 7.06 -2.29
N ALA A 64 -0.14 5.78 -2.08
CA ALA A 64 0.55 5.34 -0.86
C ALA A 64 1.98 5.88 -0.83
N ILE A 65 2.67 5.84 -1.94
CA ILE A 65 4.02 6.39 -2.06
C ILE A 65 4.01 7.89 -1.73
N ALA A 66 3.09 8.62 -2.34
CA ALA A 66 2.99 10.06 -2.12
C ALA A 66 2.72 10.38 -0.66
N LYS A 67 1.81 9.64 -0.04
CA LYS A 67 1.48 9.87 1.35
C LYS A 67 2.62 9.48 2.27
N PHE A 68 3.29 8.39 1.98
CA PHE A 68 4.44 7.96 2.76
C PHE A 68 5.55 9.01 2.73
N GLU A 69 5.85 9.51 1.53
CA GLU A 69 6.88 10.53 1.38
C GLU A 69 6.50 11.83 2.06
N ALA A 70 5.23 12.21 2.00
CA ALA A 70 4.76 13.41 2.69
C ALA A 70 4.92 13.27 4.20
N ASP A 71 4.60 12.11 4.75
CA ASP A 71 4.76 11.85 6.18
C ASP A 71 6.22 11.88 6.61
N GLU A 72 7.12 11.43 5.74
CA GLU A 72 8.55 11.46 6.03
C GLU A 72 9.11 12.89 6.09
N LEU A 73 8.52 13.80 5.35
CA LEU A 73 8.97 15.18 5.32
C LEU A 73 8.53 15.99 6.55
N VAL A 74 7.60 15.47 7.30
CA VAL A 74 7.14 16.08 8.53
C VAL A 74 7.96 15.58 9.73
#